data_002913600caed3b1be3eb5216fa13be9
#
_entry.id   002913600caed3b1be3eb5216fa13be9
#
_cell.length_a   1.000
_cell.length_b   1.000
_cell.length_c   1.000
_cell.angle_alpha   90.00
_cell.angle_beta   90.00
_cell.angle_gamma   90.00
#
_symmetry.space_group_name_H-M   'P 1'
#
loop_
_entity.id
_entity.type
_entity.pdbx_description
1 polymer ?
#
loop_
_entity_poly.entity_id
_entity_poly.type
_entity_poly.pdbx_seq_one_letter_code
_entity_poly.pdbx_strand_id
1 'polypeptide(L)'
;MDRGAEVWTTRALFARHKVLGLGAVAALALLIAIILAGVLGSSTVVVNDSSTCATWSAAKQTEQLAYGQRYIRAHGAPPGGAANPAGVVAAINTGCTQAFDNDAQEDVTVVQAIKQ
;
A
#
# COMPACT_ATOMS: atom_id res chain seq x y z
N MET A 1 -34.19 -32.70 -37.74
CA MET A 1 -33.05 -32.10 -38.41
C MET A 1 -32.54 -30.88 -37.69
N ASP A 2 -33.44 -30.13 -37.10
CA ASP A 2 -33.09 -28.96 -36.30
C ASP A 2 -32.33 -29.31 -35.01
N ARG A 3 -32.46 -30.52 -34.53
CA ARG A 3 -31.70 -31.01 -33.36
C ARG A 3 -30.19 -31.03 -33.56
N GLY A 4 -29.73 -31.29 -34.76
CA GLY A 4 -28.29 -31.24 -35.06
C GLY A 4 -27.72 -29.81 -35.04
N ALA A 5 -28.48 -28.85 -35.55
CA ALA A 5 -28.11 -27.45 -35.52
C ALA A 5 -28.13 -26.87 -34.11
N GLU A 6 -29.13 -27.24 -33.29
CA GLU A 6 -29.19 -26.82 -31.91
C GLU A 6 -28.04 -27.37 -31.06
N VAL A 7 -27.71 -28.65 -31.28
CA VAL A 7 -26.57 -29.26 -30.58
C VAL A 7 -25.25 -28.61 -30.96
N TRP A 8 -25.09 -28.24 -32.21
CA TRP A 8 -23.91 -27.52 -32.68
C TRP A 8 -23.82 -26.13 -32.06
N THR A 9 -24.92 -25.41 -32.01
CA THR A 9 -24.96 -24.08 -31.43
C THR A 9 -24.69 -24.13 -29.92
N THR A 10 -25.24 -25.12 -29.23
CA THR A 10 -25.01 -25.32 -27.80
C THR A 10 -23.55 -25.65 -27.52
N ARG A 11 -22.93 -26.51 -28.34
CA ARG A 11 -21.51 -26.85 -28.20
C ARG A 11 -20.61 -25.65 -28.43
N ALA A 12 -20.91 -24.83 -29.44
CA ALA A 12 -20.16 -23.62 -29.72
C ALA A 12 -20.27 -22.61 -28.60
N LEU A 13 -21.47 -22.44 -28.04
CA LEU A 13 -21.70 -21.59 -26.87
C LEU A 13 -20.97 -22.13 -25.63
N PHE A 14 -21.00 -23.41 -25.42
CA PHE A 14 -20.32 -24.06 -24.30
C PHE A 14 -18.80 -23.92 -24.41
N ALA A 15 -18.23 -24.04 -25.61
CA ALA A 15 -16.82 -23.84 -25.84
C ALA A 15 -16.41 -22.40 -25.58
N ARG A 16 -17.23 -21.43 -25.98
CA ARG A 16 -17.01 -20.03 -25.68
C ARG A 16 -17.05 -19.75 -24.17
N HIS A 17 -18.01 -20.30 -23.47
CA HIS A 17 -18.09 -20.14 -22.02
C HIS A 17 -16.90 -20.75 -21.28
N LYS A 18 -16.41 -21.88 -21.74
CA LYS A 18 -15.21 -22.50 -21.16
C LYS A 18 -13.97 -21.64 -21.34
N VAL A 19 -13.78 -21.06 -22.52
CA VAL A 19 -12.64 -20.20 -22.79
C VAL A 19 -12.73 -18.90 -21.99
N LEU A 20 -13.90 -18.30 -21.90
CA LEU A 20 -14.15 -17.12 -21.08
C LEU A 20 -13.98 -17.39 -19.60
N GLY A 21 -14.46 -18.55 -19.12
CA GLY A 21 -14.31 -18.97 -17.73
C GLY A 21 -12.83 -19.18 -17.33
N LEU A 22 -12.06 -19.82 -18.19
CA LEU A 22 -10.62 -20.02 -17.97
C LEU A 22 -9.85 -18.69 -17.95
N GLY A 23 -10.19 -17.78 -18.86
CA GLY A 23 -9.58 -16.45 -18.88
C GLY A 23 -9.89 -15.63 -17.64
N ALA A 24 -11.14 -15.68 -17.15
CA ALA A 24 -11.56 -14.99 -15.94
C ALA A 24 -10.86 -15.55 -14.68
N VAL A 25 -10.74 -16.86 -14.57
CA VAL A 25 -10.04 -17.52 -13.46
C VAL A 25 -8.55 -17.19 -13.49
N ALA A 26 -7.92 -17.20 -14.65
CA ALA A 26 -6.50 -16.84 -14.78
C ALA A 26 -6.25 -15.38 -14.41
N ALA A 27 -7.14 -14.45 -14.80
CA ALA A 27 -7.04 -13.05 -14.44
C ALA A 27 -7.22 -12.83 -12.93
N LEU A 28 -8.15 -13.52 -12.30
CA LEU A 28 -8.34 -13.48 -10.85
C LEU A 28 -7.12 -14.03 -10.11
N ALA A 29 -6.55 -15.14 -10.55
CA ALA A 29 -5.36 -15.72 -9.95
C ALA A 29 -4.15 -14.78 -10.05
N LEU A 30 -3.99 -14.07 -11.17
CA LEU A 30 -2.95 -13.07 -11.34
C LEU A 30 -3.15 -11.87 -10.40
N LEU A 31 -4.38 -11.39 -10.26
CA LEU A 31 -4.70 -10.29 -9.34
C LEU A 31 -4.41 -10.69 -7.89
N ILE A 32 -4.80 -11.88 -7.47
CA ILE A 32 -4.51 -12.40 -6.13
C ILE A 32 -2.99 -12.54 -5.92
N ALA A 33 -2.26 -13.03 -6.91
CA ALA A 33 -0.81 -13.15 -6.84
C ALA A 33 -0.14 -11.78 -6.70
N ILE A 34 -0.61 -10.76 -7.40
CA ILE A 34 -0.10 -9.39 -7.29
C ILE A 34 -0.40 -8.82 -5.90
N ILE A 35 -1.60 -9.02 -5.38
CA ILE A 35 -1.98 -8.57 -4.04
C ILE A 35 -1.14 -9.28 -2.98
N LEU A 36 -0.97 -10.59 -3.07
CA LEU A 36 -0.15 -11.37 -2.15
C LEU A 36 1.33 -10.99 -2.24
N ALA A 37 1.86 -10.80 -3.43
CA ALA A 37 3.22 -10.32 -3.62
C ALA A 37 3.39 -8.89 -3.08
N GLY A 38 2.36 -8.04 -3.20
CA GLY A 38 2.33 -6.72 -2.61
C GLY A 38 2.27 -6.74 -1.08
N VAL A 39 1.64 -7.74 -0.47
CA VAL A 39 1.52 -7.89 0.99
C VAL A 39 2.72 -8.62 1.59
N LEU A 40 3.22 -9.67 0.91
CA LEU A 40 4.28 -10.55 1.43
C LEU A 40 5.65 -10.22 0.87
N GLY A 41 5.73 -9.74 -0.36
CA GLY A 41 6.98 -9.47 -1.07
C GLY A 41 7.27 -7.99 -1.26
N SER A 42 6.37 -7.09 -0.86
CA SER A 42 6.75 -5.70 -0.75
C SER A 42 7.85 -5.67 0.30
N SER A 43 9.04 -5.48 -0.17
CA SER A 43 10.13 -5.02 0.64
C SER A 43 9.52 -4.10 1.69
N THR A 44 9.56 -4.53 2.90
CA THR A 44 9.19 -3.72 4.03
C THR A 44 9.98 -2.44 3.93
N VAL A 45 9.31 -1.37 3.55
CA VAL A 45 9.89 -0.04 3.64
C VAL A 45 10.12 0.18 5.12
N VAL A 46 11.37 0.10 5.55
CA VAL A 46 11.74 0.36 6.94
C VAL A 46 11.94 1.85 7.09
N VAL A 47 11.15 2.47 7.96
CA VAL A 47 11.26 3.89 8.27
C VAL A 47 12.29 4.09 9.37
N ASN A 48 13.21 5.01 9.17
CA ASN A 48 14.17 5.44 10.17
C ASN A 48 14.21 6.99 10.23
N ASP A 49 15.02 7.53 11.12
CA ASP A 49 15.10 8.98 11.34
C ASP A 49 15.50 9.76 10.08
N SER A 50 16.26 9.14 9.20
CA SER A 50 16.70 9.76 7.94
C SER A 50 15.76 9.48 6.77
N SER A 51 14.72 8.70 6.94
CA SER A 51 13.72 8.46 5.90
C SER A 51 13.02 9.76 5.53
N THR A 52 12.78 9.93 4.22
CA THR A 52 12.09 11.13 3.71
C THR A 52 10.57 10.99 3.83
N CYS A 53 9.87 12.11 3.65
CA CYS A 53 8.40 12.09 3.57
C CYS A 53 7.90 11.23 2.42
N ALA A 54 8.63 11.15 1.29
CA ALA A 54 8.29 10.24 0.20
C ALA A 54 8.33 8.79 0.65
N THR A 55 9.37 8.38 1.37
CA THR A 55 9.49 7.03 1.95
C THR A 55 8.40 6.78 2.98
N TRP A 56 8.12 7.75 3.84
CA TRP A 56 7.07 7.67 4.83
C TRP A 56 5.70 7.40 4.22
N SER A 57 5.35 8.11 3.17
CA SER A 57 4.06 7.93 2.49
C SER A 57 3.93 6.55 1.81
N ALA A 58 5.04 5.94 1.42
CA ALA A 58 5.07 4.61 0.84
C ALA A 58 5.04 3.50 1.91
N ALA A 59 5.31 3.83 3.17
CA ALA A 59 5.32 2.86 4.26
C ALA A 59 3.90 2.46 4.65
N LYS A 60 3.74 1.20 5.07
CA LYS A 60 2.47 0.71 5.61
C LYS A 60 2.20 1.35 6.96
N GLN A 61 0.92 1.45 7.33
CA GLN A 61 0.52 2.00 8.62
C GLN A 61 1.16 1.26 9.79
N THR A 62 1.29 -0.06 9.70
CA THR A 62 1.97 -0.86 10.72
C THR A 62 3.43 -0.45 10.92
N GLU A 63 4.14 -0.16 9.83
CA GLU A 63 5.52 0.32 9.90
C GLU A 63 5.58 1.75 10.43
N GLN A 64 4.64 2.60 10.04
CA GLN A 64 4.55 3.96 10.55
C GLN A 64 4.36 3.96 12.07
N LEU A 65 3.47 3.12 12.58
CA LEU A 65 3.24 2.96 14.02
C LEU A 65 4.47 2.36 14.73
N ALA A 66 5.13 1.39 14.12
CA ALA A 66 6.36 0.80 14.66
C ALA A 66 7.47 1.85 14.76
N TYR A 67 7.62 2.69 13.75
CA TYR A 67 8.54 3.82 13.81
C TYR A 67 8.16 4.79 14.93
N GLY A 68 6.86 5.07 15.09
CA GLY A 68 6.37 5.92 16.19
C GLY A 68 6.81 5.40 17.55
N GLN A 69 6.75 4.10 17.79
CA GLN A 69 7.26 3.49 19.02
C GLN A 69 8.77 3.67 19.17
N ARG A 70 9.53 3.43 18.12
CA ARG A 70 10.98 3.62 18.14
C ARG A 70 11.35 5.08 18.41
N TYR A 71 10.63 5.99 17.79
CA TYR A 71 10.83 7.43 18.00
C TYR A 71 10.66 7.82 19.46
N ILE A 72 9.58 7.38 20.09
CA ILE A 72 9.30 7.70 21.49
C ILE A 72 10.39 7.14 22.41
N ARG A 73 10.88 5.93 22.15
CA ARG A 73 11.98 5.34 22.93
C ARG A 73 13.27 6.11 22.80
N ALA A 74 13.54 6.66 21.60
CA ALA A 74 14.81 7.33 21.32
C ALA A 74 14.75 8.84 21.63
N HIS A 75 13.61 9.49 21.38
CA HIS A 75 13.49 10.94 21.41
C HIS A 75 12.43 11.48 22.39
N GLY A 76 11.56 10.60 22.94
CA GLY A 76 10.43 11.01 23.77
C GLY A 76 9.23 11.48 22.95
N ALA A 77 8.35 12.23 23.58
CA ALA A 77 7.15 12.74 22.92
C ALA A 77 7.51 13.73 21.81
N PRO A 78 6.80 13.71 20.67
CA PRO A 78 7.03 14.71 19.62
C PRO A 78 6.58 16.10 20.10
N PRO A 79 7.19 17.18 19.58
CA PRO A 79 6.79 18.54 19.95
C PRO A 79 5.31 18.78 19.64
N GLY A 80 4.52 19.19 20.62
CA GLY A 80 3.10 19.44 20.46
C GLY A 80 2.22 18.21 20.24
N GLY A 81 2.79 17.00 20.33
CA GLY A 81 2.08 15.75 20.10
C GLY A 81 1.99 14.88 21.35
N ALA A 82 1.11 13.88 21.30
CA ALA A 82 0.97 12.91 22.37
C ALA A 82 2.14 11.91 22.39
N ALA A 83 2.53 11.47 23.58
CA ALA A 83 3.61 10.50 23.78
C ALA A 83 3.14 9.06 23.48
N ASN A 84 2.62 8.83 22.28
CA ASN A 84 2.21 7.51 21.79
C ASN A 84 2.50 7.39 20.29
N PRO A 85 2.56 6.16 19.76
CA PRO A 85 2.88 5.98 18.34
C PRO A 85 1.95 6.72 17.37
N ALA A 86 0.65 6.78 17.67
CA ALA A 86 -0.32 7.49 16.85
C ALA A 86 -0.05 9.00 16.83
N GLY A 87 0.37 9.57 17.96
CA GLY A 87 0.76 10.98 18.06
C GLY A 87 1.98 11.30 17.18
N VAL A 88 2.96 10.43 17.16
CA VAL A 88 4.13 10.57 16.27
C VAL A 88 3.70 10.51 14.81
N VAL A 89 2.88 9.53 14.45
CA VAL A 89 2.36 9.38 13.08
C VAL A 89 1.61 10.65 12.66
N ALA A 90 0.75 11.18 13.51
CA ALA A 90 0.00 12.40 13.22
C ALA A 90 0.93 13.61 13.01
N ALA A 91 1.96 13.75 13.82
CA ALA A 91 2.93 14.85 13.70
C ALA A 91 3.71 14.75 12.40
N ILE A 92 4.15 13.54 12.03
CA ILE A 92 4.86 13.32 10.76
C ILE A 92 3.94 13.59 9.58
N ASN A 93 2.71 13.11 9.61
CA ASN A 93 1.74 13.33 8.54
C ASN A 93 1.48 14.82 8.32
N THR A 94 1.37 15.61 9.37
CA THR A 94 1.19 17.06 9.27
C THR A 94 2.39 17.72 8.60
N GLY A 95 3.60 17.44 9.07
CA GLY A 95 4.82 18.01 8.48
C GLY A 95 5.06 17.51 7.06
N CYS A 96 4.80 16.26 6.77
CA CYS A 96 4.96 15.70 5.43
C CYS A 96 3.91 16.24 4.46
N THR A 97 2.71 16.54 4.90
CA THR A 97 1.71 17.21 4.05
C THR A 97 2.25 18.55 3.55
N GLN A 98 2.86 19.35 4.41
CA GLN A 98 3.50 20.59 4.00
C GLN A 98 4.63 20.35 3.01
N ALA A 99 5.45 19.32 3.23
CA ALA A 99 6.53 18.96 2.32
C ALA A 99 6.00 18.58 0.93
N PHE A 100 4.91 17.83 0.85
CA PHE A 100 4.26 17.50 -0.42
C PHE A 100 3.69 18.72 -1.12
N ASP A 101 3.08 19.63 -0.38
CA ASP A 101 2.54 20.88 -0.94
C ASP A 101 3.65 21.78 -1.54
N ASN A 102 4.87 21.68 -1.04
CA ASN A 102 6.03 22.45 -1.50
C ASN A 102 6.97 21.66 -2.41
N ASP A 103 6.56 20.48 -2.88
CA ASP A 103 7.38 19.56 -3.69
C ASP A 103 8.74 19.22 -3.03
N ALA A 104 8.77 19.17 -1.71
CA ALA A 104 9.97 18.91 -0.92
C ALA A 104 9.94 17.54 -0.21
N GLN A 105 9.06 16.64 -0.63
CA GLN A 105 8.87 15.34 0.02
C GLN A 105 10.10 14.44 0.00
N GLU A 106 11.04 14.67 -0.91
CA GLU A 106 12.30 13.93 -0.98
C GLU A 106 13.41 14.59 -0.17
N ASP A 107 13.25 15.85 0.19
CA ASP A 107 14.24 16.64 0.91
C ASP A 107 13.97 16.75 2.40
N VAL A 108 12.71 16.54 2.82
CA VAL A 108 12.30 16.62 4.23
C VAL A 108 12.27 15.20 4.82
N THR A 109 13.03 14.99 5.89
CA THR A 109 13.02 13.74 6.64
C THR A 109 11.85 13.69 7.62
N VAL A 110 11.52 12.48 8.09
CA VAL A 110 10.45 12.31 9.08
C VAL A 110 10.76 13.07 10.39
N VAL A 111 12.02 13.13 10.79
CA VAL A 111 12.44 13.90 11.98
C VAL A 111 12.26 15.39 11.77
N GLN A 112 12.59 15.90 10.59
CA GLN A 112 12.35 17.30 10.23
C GLN A 112 10.86 17.61 10.17
N ALA A 113 10.05 16.69 9.63
CA ALA A 113 8.61 16.86 9.54
C ALA A 113 7.95 16.99 10.93
N ILE A 114 8.43 16.24 11.92
CA ILE A 114 7.92 16.30 13.28
C ILE A 114 8.16 17.69 13.90
N LYS A 115 9.22 18.37 13.52
CA LYS A 115 9.60 19.67 14.09
C LYS A 115 8.92 20.85 13.42
N GLN A 116 8.20 20.62 12.34
CA GLN A 116 7.39 21.65 11.68
C GLN A 116 6.03 21.80 12.36
#